data_05c4f384f80aac727c171602b7e7d4b8
#
_entry.id   05c4f384f80aac727c171602b7e7d4b8
#
_cell.length_a   1.000
_cell.length_b   1.000
_cell.length_c   1.000
_cell.angle_alpha   90.00
_cell.angle_beta   90.00
_cell.angle_gamma   90.00
#
_symmetry.space_group_name_H-M   'P 1'
#
loop_
_entity.id
_entity.type
_entity.pdbx_description
1 polymer ?
#
loop_
_entity_poly.entity_id
_entity_poly.type
_entity_poly.pdbx_seq_one_letter_code
_entity_poly.pdbx_strand_id
1 'polypeptide(L)'
;FMSAQETRGRLDCGIEGVADSISAERMRGVRIFDVSDLSNPMQVAAIQSCRGSHTHTLVIDPDDSENVYVYIQGTSSVRPTEELPGCSGGEPDEDPNTALFRIEVVRVPLNAPENAEIINMPRIFADAETGNIAGLWAGGDHGAGTQDTRRTHQCHDITVYPEIGLAAGACSGNGILLDISDVVNPRRIDEVLDPNFAYWHSATFNNGGTKVVFTDEWGGGGQARCRASDPPTWGANAIFTIEDGEMTLGGYYKLPVPQTETENCVAHNGSIIPVPGRDLMVQAWYQGG
;
A
#
# COMPACT_ATOMS: atom_id res chain seq x y z
N PHE A 1 -8.79 -12.21 -6.26
CA PHE A 1 -9.00 -10.77 -6.07
C PHE A 1 -8.31 -9.98 -7.18
N MET A 2 -8.90 -8.84 -7.57
CA MET A 2 -8.32 -7.92 -8.56
C MET A 2 -8.54 -6.47 -8.13
N SER A 3 -7.46 -5.72 -8.01
CA SER A 3 -7.51 -4.27 -7.74
C SER A 3 -8.03 -3.48 -8.94
N ALA A 4 -8.81 -2.43 -8.68
CA ALA A 4 -9.25 -1.44 -9.66
C ALA A 4 -9.09 -0.04 -9.07
N GLN A 5 -8.15 0.73 -9.60
CA GLN A 5 -7.81 2.06 -9.10
C GLN A 5 -8.56 3.16 -9.86
N GLU A 6 -8.00 3.64 -10.94
CA GLU A 6 -8.64 4.60 -11.85
C GLU A 6 -8.86 3.96 -13.19
N THR A 7 -10.08 3.52 -13.45
CA THR A 7 -10.37 2.77 -14.67
C THR A 7 -11.65 3.27 -15.36
N ARG A 8 -11.80 2.92 -16.61
CA ARG A 8 -13.05 2.99 -17.34
C ARG A 8 -13.87 1.71 -17.18
N GLY A 9 -13.42 0.78 -16.34
CA GLY A 9 -14.10 -0.48 -16.09
C GLY A 9 -15.44 -0.27 -15.40
N ARG A 10 -16.42 -1.08 -15.80
CA ARG A 10 -17.78 -1.08 -15.24
C ARG A 10 -17.87 -2.06 -14.06
N LEU A 11 -18.82 -1.80 -13.15
CA LEU A 11 -19.12 -2.71 -12.03
C LEU A 11 -19.46 -4.13 -12.48
N ASP A 12 -20.21 -4.24 -13.58
CA ASP A 12 -20.71 -5.49 -14.15
C ASP A 12 -19.72 -6.17 -15.11
N CYS A 13 -18.47 -5.72 -15.20
CA CYS A 13 -17.47 -6.17 -16.18
C CYS A 13 -17.86 -5.95 -17.66
N GLY A 14 -18.85 -5.10 -17.96
CA GLY A 14 -19.24 -4.75 -19.33
C GLY A 14 -18.08 -4.18 -20.13
N ILE A 15 -17.98 -4.61 -21.39
CA ILE A 15 -16.85 -4.28 -22.29
C ILE A 15 -16.90 -2.85 -22.84
N GLU A 16 -18.05 -2.19 -22.78
CA GLU A 16 -18.25 -0.82 -23.27
C GLU A 16 -17.46 0.20 -22.43
N GLY A 17 -17.16 -0.16 -21.18
CA GLY A 17 -16.54 0.73 -20.23
C GLY A 17 -17.44 1.88 -19.79
N VAL A 18 -16.87 2.85 -19.08
CA VAL A 18 -17.54 4.06 -18.60
C VAL A 18 -16.98 5.26 -19.36
N ALA A 19 -17.84 5.97 -20.10
CA ALA A 19 -17.45 7.13 -20.90
C ALA A 19 -17.38 8.42 -20.07
N ASP A 20 -18.32 8.58 -19.11
CA ASP A 20 -18.47 9.80 -18.33
C ASP A 20 -17.34 9.94 -17.29
N SER A 21 -16.95 11.17 -17.00
CA SER A 21 -15.95 11.49 -15.98
C SER A 21 -16.43 11.14 -14.56
N ILE A 22 -17.74 11.22 -14.32
CA ILE A 22 -18.41 10.83 -13.07
C ILE A 22 -19.48 9.79 -13.42
N SER A 23 -19.41 8.60 -12.79
CA SER A 23 -20.39 7.54 -13.03
C SER A 23 -20.44 6.56 -11.88
N ALA A 24 -21.65 6.32 -11.35
CA ALA A 24 -21.89 5.30 -10.34
C ALA A 24 -21.62 3.86 -10.85
N GLU A 25 -21.58 3.67 -12.17
CA GLU A 25 -21.23 2.36 -12.77
C GLU A 25 -19.73 2.09 -12.83
N ARG A 26 -18.88 3.09 -12.51
CA ARG A 26 -17.43 2.93 -12.53
C ARG A 26 -16.96 2.03 -11.40
N MET A 27 -16.17 1.04 -11.73
CA MET A 27 -15.50 0.18 -10.75
C MET A 27 -14.21 0.81 -10.25
N ARG A 28 -14.14 1.08 -8.94
CA ARG A 28 -12.92 1.45 -8.23
C ARG A 28 -12.94 0.78 -6.86
N GLY A 29 -11.99 -0.11 -6.60
CA GLY A 29 -11.94 -0.93 -5.40
C GLY A 29 -11.42 -2.34 -5.69
N VAL A 30 -12.05 -3.38 -5.18
CA VAL A 30 -11.61 -4.77 -5.37
C VAL A 30 -12.74 -5.61 -5.97
N ARG A 31 -12.41 -6.37 -7.02
CA ARG A 31 -13.29 -7.40 -7.60
C ARG A 31 -12.93 -8.76 -7.02
N ILE A 32 -13.93 -9.58 -6.80
CA ILE A 32 -13.79 -10.97 -6.37
C ILE A 32 -14.32 -11.87 -7.48
N PHE A 33 -13.51 -12.84 -7.88
CA PHE A 33 -13.87 -13.79 -8.93
C PHE A 33 -13.87 -15.22 -8.39
N ASP A 34 -14.88 -15.98 -8.76
CA ASP A 34 -14.80 -17.44 -8.77
C ASP A 34 -13.96 -17.89 -9.97
N VAL A 35 -12.91 -18.63 -9.68
CA VAL A 35 -11.95 -19.17 -10.66
C VAL A 35 -11.92 -20.68 -10.65
N SER A 36 -12.99 -21.34 -10.15
CA SER A 36 -13.13 -22.81 -10.17
C SER A 36 -13.03 -23.36 -11.60
N ASP A 37 -13.53 -22.59 -12.57
CA ASP A 37 -13.24 -22.79 -13.99
C ASP A 37 -12.35 -21.63 -14.49
N LEU A 38 -11.05 -21.89 -14.62
CA LEU A 38 -10.08 -20.90 -15.12
C LEU A 38 -10.35 -20.42 -16.56
N SER A 39 -11.10 -21.19 -17.35
CA SER A 39 -11.48 -20.80 -18.71
C SER A 39 -12.69 -19.84 -18.74
N ASN A 40 -13.41 -19.73 -17.62
CA ASN A 40 -14.61 -18.92 -17.49
C ASN A 40 -14.70 -18.29 -16.08
N PRO A 41 -13.80 -17.38 -15.69
CA PRO A 41 -13.84 -16.74 -14.39
C PRO A 41 -15.09 -15.86 -14.25
N MET A 42 -15.84 -16.03 -13.15
CA MET A 42 -17.05 -15.28 -12.89
C MET A 42 -16.87 -14.28 -11.75
N GLN A 43 -17.22 -13.01 -11.98
CA GLN A 43 -17.23 -12.03 -10.89
C GLN A 43 -18.36 -12.36 -9.91
N VAL A 44 -18.02 -12.58 -8.64
CA VAL A 44 -18.98 -12.87 -7.57
C VAL A 44 -19.26 -11.65 -6.71
N ALA A 45 -18.29 -10.72 -6.58
CA ALA A 45 -18.49 -9.45 -5.88
C ALA A 45 -17.66 -8.31 -6.47
N ALA A 46 -18.11 -7.08 -6.24
CA ALA A 46 -17.41 -5.84 -6.59
C ALA A 46 -17.49 -4.86 -5.41
N ILE A 47 -16.41 -4.74 -4.65
CA ILE A 47 -16.33 -3.87 -3.48
C ILE A 47 -15.83 -2.51 -3.91
N GLN A 48 -16.67 -1.50 -3.77
CA GLN A 48 -16.36 -0.12 -4.11
C GLN A 48 -15.67 0.60 -2.96
N SER A 49 -14.60 1.34 -3.25
CA SER A 49 -13.92 2.20 -2.28
C SER A 49 -13.82 3.64 -2.79
N CYS A 50 -13.61 4.58 -1.88
CA CYS A 50 -13.54 6.00 -2.22
C CYS A 50 -12.32 6.37 -3.06
N ARG A 51 -11.22 5.63 -2.96
CA ARG A 51 -9.95 5.91 -3.64
C ARG A 51 -9.51 4.80 -4.58
N GLY A 52 -10.40 3.84 -4.87
CA GLY A 52 -10.03 2.64 -5.58
C GLY A 52 -9.09 1.73 -4.79
N SER A 53 -8.52 0.77 -5.45
CA SER A 53 -7.49 -0.11 -4.92
C SER A 53 -6.30 -0.11 -5.88
N HIS A 54 -5.17 0.42 -5.45
CA HIS A 54 -3.91 0.34 -6.20
C HIS A 54 -3.28 -1.03 -5.97
N THR A 55 -3.12 -1.38 -4.69
CA THR A 55 -2.82 -2.72 -4.22
C THR A 55 -3.89 -3.17 -3.23
N HIS A 56 -3.95 -4.45 -2.97
CA HIS A 56 -4.75 -5.03 -1.89
C HIS A 56 -3.95 -6.14 -1.24
N THR A 57 -4.18 -6.37 0.03
CA THR A 57 -3.48 -7.39 0.79
C THR A 57 -4.47 -8.36 1.39
N LEU A 58 -4.33 -9.65 1.04
CA LEU A 58 -5.10 -10.71 1.66
C LEU A 58 -4.57 -10.96 3.08
N VAL A 59 -5.47 -10.94 4.05
CA VAL A 59 -5.16 -11.19 5.46
C VAL A 59 -5.97 -12.38 5.94
N ILE A 60 -5.27 -13.38 6.46
CA ILE A 60 -5.88 -14.56 7.07
C ILE A 60 -5.85 -14.35 8.58
N ASP A 61 -7.02 -14.42 9.20
CA ASP A 61 -7.14 -14.46 10.65
C ASP A 61 -7.02 -15.93 11.10
N PRO A 62 -6.00 -16.30 11.90
CA PRO A 62 -5.85 -17.68 12.35
C PRO A 62 -7.00 -18.15 13.25
N ASP A 63 -7.75 -17.23 13.85
CA ASP A 63 -8.88 -17.52 14.73
C ASP A 63 -10.23 -17.49 14.01
N ASP A 64 -10.28 -17.09 12.74
CA ASP A 64 -11.50 -17.04 11.91
C ASP A 64 -11.36 -17.90 10.65
N SER A 65 -11.87 -19.11 10.69
CA SER A 65 -11.86 -20.04 9.56
C SER A 65 -13.03 -19.85 8.58
N GLU A 66 -13.96 -18.93 8.85
CA GLU A 66 -15.14 -18.72 8.01
C GLU A 66 -14.96 -17.54 7.04
N ASN A 67 -14.01 -16.66 7.32
CA ASN A 67 -13.76 -15.46 6.52
C ASN A 67 -12.29 -15.34 6.10
N VAL A 68 -12.06 -14.56 5.06
CA VAL A 68 -10.77 -13.92 4.79
C VAL A 68 -10.98 -12.43 4.74
N TYR A 69 -9.92 -11.68 5.01
CA TYR A 69 -9.97 -10.23 5.05
C TYR A 69 -9.10 -9.65 3.93
N VAL A 70 -9.45 -8.47 3.47
CA VAL A 70 -8.68 -7.75 2.46
C VAL A 70 -8.48 -6.31 2.92
N TYR A 71 -7.22 -5.89 3.04
CA TYR A 71 -6.87 -4.49 3.22
C TYR A 71 -6.79 -3.82 1.85
N ILE A 72 -7.54 -2.75 1.67
CA ILE A 72 -7.51 -1.93 0.45
C ILE A 72 -6.66 -0.70 0.69
N GLN A 73 -5.67 -0.50 -0.17
CA GLN A 73 -4.83 0.67 -0.21
C GLN A 73 -5.14 1.46 -1.48
N GLY A 74 -5.85 2.56 -1.32
CA GLY A 74 -6.22 3.45 -2.42
C GLY A 74 -5.25 4.60 -2.57
N THR A 75 -4.65 4.77 -3.75
CA THR A 75 -3.69 5.85 -4.02
C THR A 75 -4.26 6.93 -4.95
N SER A 76 -5.43 6.71 -5.53
CA SER A 76 -6.09 7.67 -6.42
C SER A 76 -6.66 8.88 -5.68
N SER A 77 -7.06 9.87 -6.45
CA SER A 77 -7.95 10.93 -5.99
C SER A 77 -9.26 10.36 -5.43
N VAL A 78 -9.80 11.02 -4.41
CA VAL A 78 -11.09 10.62 -3.85
C VAL A 78 -12.19 10.85 -4.89
N ARG A 79 -13.08 9.86 -5.02
CA ARG A 79 -14.26 9.95 -5.90
C ARG A 79 -15.23 11.02 -5.40
N PRO A 80 -15.91 11.72 -6.31
CA PRO A 80 -17.00 12.62 -5.92
C PRO A 80 -18.17 11.81 -5.34
N THR A 81 -18.93 12.44 -4.47
CA THR A 81 -20.09 11.80 -3.78
C THR A 81 -21.20 11.38 -4.75
N GLU A 82 -21.26 11.99 -5.93
CA GLU A 82 -22.18 11.63 -7.03
C GLU A 82 -21.80 10.28 -7.67
N GLU A 83 -20.52 9.91 -7.61
CA GLU A 83 -20.03 8.61 -8.10
C GLU A 83 -20.18 7.53 -7.03
N LEU A 84 -19.85 7.85 -5.78
CA LEU A 84 -20.04 6.97 -4.62
C LEU A 84 -20.43 7.78 -3.39
N PRO A 85 -21.68 7.66 -2.92
CA PRO A 85 -22.14 8.38 -1.74
C PRO A 85 -21.26 8.12 -0.50
N GLY A 86 -21.00 9.17 0.28
CA GLY A 86 -20.18 9.10 1.49
C GLY A 86 -18.67 9.25 1.25
N CYS A 87 -18.21 9.40 0.00
CA CYS A 87 -16.83 9.75 -0.29
C CYS A 87 -16.60 11.26 -0.17
N SER A 88 -15.56 11.63 0.55
CA SER A 88 -15.06 12.99 0.66
C SER A 88 -13.54 12.99 0.68
N GLY A 89 -12.91 14.00 0.08
CA GLY A 89 -11.47 14.23 0.04
C GLY A 89 -11.06 15.53 0.73
N GLY A 90 -11.90 16.08 1.60
CA GLY A 90 -11.61 17.27 2.39
C GLY A 90 -10.44 17.07 3.34
N GLU A 91 -9.82 18.18 3.76
CA GLU A 91 -8.80 18.14 4.81
C GLU A 91 -9.44 17.78 6.17
N PRO A 92 -8.68 17.16 7.09
CA PRO A 92 -9.23 16.65 8.35
C PRO A 92 -9.91 17.66 9.26
N ASP A 93 -9.49 18.90 9.22
CA ASP A 93 -10.06 20.01 9.97
C ASP A 93 -11.40 20.51 9.40
N GLU A 94 -11.62 20.26 8.11
CA GLU A 94 -12.87 20.60 7.41
C GLU A 94 -13.83 19.41 7.35
N ASP A 95 -13.29 18.19 7.24
CA ASP A 95 -14.08 16.96 7.14
C ASP A 95 -13.42 15.79 7.90
N PRO A 96 -13.85 15.50 9.13
CA PRO A 96 -13.33 14.38 9.90
C PRO A 96 -13.67 13.00 9.29
N ASN A 97 -14.61 12.94 8.33
CA ASN A 97 -15.00 11.71 7.64
C ASN A 97 -14.25 11.50 6.31
N THR A 98 -13.29 12.37 6.01
CA THR A 98 -12.51 12.27 4.77
C THR A 98 -12.02 10.86 4.48
N ALA A 99 -12.01 10.47 3.21
CA ALA A 99 -11.43 9.19 2.74
C ALA A 99 -9.89 9.21 2.71
N LEU A 100 -9.27 10.34 3.00
CA LEU A 100 -7.83 10.43 3.25
C LEU A 100 -7.49 9.84 4.62
N PHE A 101 -6.23 9.47 4.84
CA PHE A 101 -5.70 9.01 6.13
C PHE A 101 -6.37 7.76 6.72
N ARG A 102 -6.76 6.81 5.86
CA ARG A 102 -7.32 5.53 6.27
C ARG A 102 -7.02 4.44 5.25
N ILE A 103 -7.23 3.20 5.65
CA ILE A 103 -7.41 2.05 4.76
C ILE A 103 -8.83 1.53 4.91
N GLU A 104 -9.26 0.65 4.00
CA GLU A 104 -10.51 -0.09 4.14
C GLU A 104 -10.22 -1.55 4.45
N VAL A 105 -10.95 -2.13 5.41
CA VAL A 105 -10.92 -3.56 5.76
C VAL A 105 -12.18 -4.21 5.22
N VAL A 106 -12.01 -5.12 4.28
CA VAL A 106 -13.10 -5.91 3.68
C VAL A 106 -13.13 -7.27 4.33
N ARG A 107 -14.31 -7.71 4.77
CA ARG A 107 -14.58 -9.09 5.15
C ARG A 107 -15.14 -9.84 3.94
N VAL A 108 -14.65 -11.03 3.68
CA VAL A 108 -15.11 -11.91 2.61
C VAL A 108 -15.48 -13.28 3.22
N PRO A 109 -16.78 -13.58 3.39
CA PRO A 109 -17.23 -14.90 3.85
C PRO A 109 -16.87 -15.98 2.82
N LEU A 110 -16.18 -17.04 3.25
CA LEU A 110 -15.71 -18.09 2.35
C LEU A 110 -16.85 -18.90 1.73
N ASN A 111 -17.97 -19.05 2.47
CA ASN A 111 -19.14 -19.79 2.01
C ASN A 111 -20.13 -18.94 1.19
N ALA A 112 -19.96 -17.60 1.17
CA ALA A 112 -20.85 -16.67 0.48
C ALA A 112 -20.05 -15.41 0.08
N PRO A 113 -19.05 -15.52 -0.80
CA PRO A 113 -18.14 -14.40 -1.15
C PRO A 113 -18.87 -13.21 -1.81
N GLU A 114 -20.08 -13.42 -2.33
CA GLU A 114 -20.96 -12.36 -2.83
C GLU A 114 -21.43 -11.39 -1.72
N ASN A 115 -21.34 -11.80 -0.44
CA ASN A 115 -21.65 -10.97 0.72
C ASN A 115 -20.41 -10.23 1.28
N ALA A 116 -19.36 -10.11 0.48
CA ALA A 116 -18.20 -9.33 0.87
C ALA A 116 -18.56 -7.87 1.07
N GLU A 117 -18.03 -7.25 2.13
CA GLU A 117 -18.34 -5.86 2.50
C GLU A 117 -17.17 -5.18 3.21
N ILE A 118 -17.09 -3.85 3.12
CA ILE A 118 -16.19 -3.05 3.96
C ILE A 118 -16.78 -3.01 5.37
N ILE A 119 -16.06 -3.55 6.35
CA ILE A 119 -16.52 -3.64 7.74
C ILE A 119 -15.84 -2.64 8.66
N ASN A 120 -14.68 -2.09 8.25
CA ASN A 120 -13.96 -1.08 9.02
C ASN A 120 -13.13 -0.18 8.11
N MET A 121 -12.84 1.03 8.61
CA MET A 121 -12.02 2.05 7.93
C MET A 121 -11.02 2.65 8.94
N PRO A 122 -10.04 1.88 9.43
CA PRO A 122 -9.16 2.31 10.52
C PRO A 122 -8.27 3.48 10.11
N ARG A 123 -8.14 4.44 11.04
CA ARG A 123 -7.31 5.66 10.92
C ARG A 123 -5.87 5.35 11.34
N ILE A 124 -5.18 4.48 10.60
CA ILE A 124 -3.81 4.04 10.94
C ILE A 124 -2.76 5.15 10.91
N PHE A 125 -3.08 6.32 10.35
CA PHE A 125 -2.19 7.49 10.30
C PHE A 125 -2.43 8.46 11.45
N ALA A 126 -3.45 8.23 12.28
CA ALA A 126 -3.78 9.16 13.36
C ALA A 126 -2.66 9.20 14.41
N ASP A 127 -2.41 10.40 14.93
CA ASP A 127 -1.59 10.60 16.10
C ASP A 127 -2.32 10.08 17.36
N ALA A 128 -1.66 9.17 18.09
CA ALA A 128 -2.27 8.48 19.21
C ALA A 128 -2.51 9.38 20.43
N GLU A 129 -1.75 10.47 20.58
CA GLU A 129 -1.83 11.38 21.72
C GLU A 129 -2.88 12.47 21.48
N THR A 130 -2.88 13.06 20.29
CA THR A 130 -3.73 14.20 19.95
C THR A 130 -5.04 13.81 19.27
N GLY A 131 -5.11 12.60 18.68
CA GLY A 131 -6.24 12.17 17.85
C GLY A 131 -6.29 12.82 16.47
N ASN A 132 -5.28 13.61 16.07
CA ASN A 132 -5.20 14.18 14.74
C ASN A 132 -5.06 13.05 13.70
N ILE A 133 -6.03 12.90 12.80
CA ILE A 133 -6.04 11.83 11.81
C ILE A 133 -4.93 11.96 10.75
N ALA A 134 -4.35 13.15 10.58
CA ALA A 134 -3.17 13.44 9.76
C ALA A 134 -1.91 13.52 10.63
N GLY A 135 -1.66 12.49 11.44
CA GLY A 135 -0.61 12.48 12.47
C GLY A 135 0.80 12.15 11.97
N LEU A 136 0.99 11.86 10.67
CA LEU A 136 2.28 11.50 10.10
C LEU A 136 2.86 12.62 9.21
N TRP A 137 3.85 12.28 8.37
CA TRP A 137 4.59 13.27 7.58
C TRP A 137 3.68 14.14 6.71
N ALA A 138 3.83 15.46 6.84
CA ALA A 138 2.99 16.43 6.16
C ALA A 138 3.40 16.70 4.70
N GLY A 139 4.53 16.12 4.25
CA GLY A 139 5.12 16.38 2.94
C GLY A 139 6.20 17.47 2.98
N GLY A 140 7.04 17.47 1.97
CA GLY A 140 8.14 18.43 1.81
C GLY A 140 9.53 17.83 2.01
N ASP A 141 10.57 18.67 2.01
CA ASP A 141 11.93 18.24 2.27
C ASP A 141 12.25 18.18 3.78
N HIS A 142 13.27 17.40 4.13
CA HIS A 142 13.78 17.27 5.49
C HIS A 142 14.98 18.19 5.77
N GLY A 143 15.26 19.12 4.88
CA GLY A 143 16.39 20.04 4.92
C GLY A 143 17.31 19.94 3.70
N ALA A 144 18.35 20.71 3.68
CA ALA A 144 19.25 20.80 2.52
C ALA A 144 19.92 19.45 2.19
N GLY A 145 19.80 19.01 0.94
CA GLY A 145 20.41 17.78 0.44
C GLY A 145 19.58 16.52 0.69
N THR A 146 18.35 16.67 1.14
CA THR A 146 17.39 15.56 1.33
C THR A 146 16.42 15.46 0.15
N GLN A 147 15.61 14.39 0.15
CA GLN A 147 14.51 14.23 -0.80
C GLN A 147 13.32 15.15 -0.43
N ASP A 148 12.56 15.53 -1.44
CA ASP A 148 11.19 16.03 -1.28
C ASP A 148 10.26 14.82 -1.15
N THR A 149 9.84 14.54 0.08
CA THR A 149 9.07 13.34 0.44
C THR A 149 7.58 13.65 0.41
N ARG A 150 6.80 12.77 -0.19
CA ARG A 150 5.34 12.94 -0.30
C ARG A 150 4.66 12.89 1.06
N ARG A 151 3.51 13.58 1.17
CA ARG A 151 2.65 13.54 2.36
C ARG A 151 2.12 12.15 2.62
N THR A 152 2.08 11.74 3.88
CA THR A 152 1.50 10.45 4.31
C THR A 152 -0.01 10.58 4.52
N HIS A 153 -0.79 10.21 3.53
CA HIS A 153 -2.25 10.17 3.60
C HIS A 153 -2.85 8.91 2.97
N GLN A 154 -1.99 7.97 2.61
CA GLN A 154 -2.30 6.68 1.99
C GLN A 154 -1.12 5.74 2.14
N CYS A 155 -1.32 4.44 2.01
CA CYS A 155 -0.25 3.48 1.72
C CYS A 155 -0.27 3.15 0.23
N HIS A 156 0.91 2.96 -0.35
CA HIS A 156 1.04 2.36 -1.67
C HIS A 156 0.91 0.85 -1.54
N ASP A 157 1.58 0.26 -0.56
CA ASP A 157 1.57 -1.16 -0.30
C ASP A 157 1.56 -1.46 1.20
N ILE A 158 0.88 -2.55 1.57
CA ILE A 158 0.93 -3.15 2.91
C ILE A 158 1.24 -4.62 2.73
N THR A 159 2.24 -5.12 3.45
CA THR A 159 2.53 -6.55 3.56
C THR A 159 2.15 -7.04 4.94
N VAL A 160 1.70 -8.29 5.05
CA VAL A 160 1.28 -8.88 6.33
C VAL A 160 2.10 -10.10 6.66
N TYR A 161 2.31 -10.33 7.96
CA TYR A 161 2.89 -11.54 8.50
C TYR A 161 1.98 -12.03 9.64
N PRO A 162 0.87 -12.71 9.29
CA PRO A 162 -0.18 -13.09 10.25
C PRO A 162 0.33 -13.96 11.39
N GLU A 163 1.30 -14.84 11.12
CA GLU A 163 1.85 -15.79 12.11
C GLU A 163 2.49 -15.11 13.32
N ILE A 164 2.91 -13.84 13.17
CA ILE A 164 3.46 -13.03 14.25
C ILE A 164 2.60 -11.82 14.58
N GLY A 165 1.42 -11.69 13.95
CA GLY A 165 0.47 -10.59 14.18
C GLY A 165 0.95 -9.22 13.70
N LEU A 166 1.85 -9.16 12.71
CA LEU A 166 2.42 -7.90 12.21
C LEU A 166 2.05 -7.63 10.74
N ALA A 167 1.95 -6.33 10.43
CA ALA A 167 1.97 -5.84 9.06
C ALA A 167 2.88 -4.63 8.93
N ALA A 168 3.45 -4.42 7.75
CA ALA A 168 4.27 -3.25 7.44
C ALA A 168 3.69 -2.51 6.24
N GLY A 169 3.55 -1.19 6.35
CA GLY A 169 3.02 -0.34 5.30
C GLY A 169 4.06 0.64 4.76
N ALA A 170 4.20 0.69 3.44
CA ALA A 170 4.93 1.74 2.73
C ALA A 170 3.92 2.82 2.32
N CYS A 171 3.90 3.94 3.04
CA CYS A 171 2.78 4.85 3.05
C CYS A 171 3.16 6.26 2.58
N SER A 172 3.63 6.38 1.34
CA SER A 172 4.02 7.64 0.70
C SER A 172 5.18 8.35 1.39
N GLY A 173 4.97 8.90 2.59
CA GLY A 173 5.97 9.65 3.36
C GLY A 173 6.58 8.89 4.53
N ASN A 174 5.99 7.77 4.94
CA ASN A 174 6.44 6.97 6.08
C ASN A 174 6.47 5.47 5.77
N GLY A 175 7.39 4.75 6.40
CA GLY A 175 7.20 3.35 6.72
C GLY A 175 6.46 3.21 8.04
N ILE A 176 5.50 2.29 8.13
CA ILE A 176 4.74 2.05 9.37
C ILE A 176 4.74 0.57 9.73
N LEU A 177 4.68 0.28 11.01
CA LEU A 177 4.48 -1.07 11.55
C LEU A 177 3.11 -1.14 12.22
N LEU A 178 2.34 -2.19 11.92
CA LEU A 178 1.01 -2.40 12.46
C LEU A 178 0.96 -3.69 13.26
N ASP A 179 0.28 -3.64 14.40
CA ASP A 179 -0.26 -4.80 15.10
C ASP A 179 -1.57 -5.19 14.41
N ILE A 180 -1.64 -6.42 13.92
CA ILE A 180 -2.80 -7.02 13.27
C ILE A 180 -3.31 -8.27 14.02
N SER A 181 -3.02 -8.37 15.32
CA SER A 181 -3.59 -9.43 16.18
C SER A 181 -5.13 -9.40 16.19
N ASP A 182 -5.70 -8.23 15.97
CA ASP A 182 -7.10 -8.04 15.56
C ASP A 182 -7.09 -7.55 14.12
N VAL A 183 -7.35 -8.45 13.17
CA VAL A 183 -7.27 -8.14 11.73
C VAL A 183 -8.32 -7.12 11.28
N VAL A 184 -9.40 -6.96 12.03
CA VAL A 184 -10.45 -5.98 11.74
C VAL A 184 -10.06 -4.59 12.21
N ASN A 185 -9.26 -4.51 13.26
CA ASN A 185 -8.83 -3.25 13.89
C ASN A 185 -7.30 -3.11 13.91
N PRO A 186 -6.62 -3.09 12.76
CA PRO A 186 -5.18 -2.91 12.70
C PRO A 186 -4.77 -1.60 13.39
N ARG A 187 -3.71 -1.66 14.18
CA ARG A 187 -3.23 -0.54 15.00
C ARG A 187 -1.77 -0.27 14.72
N ARG A 188 -1.43 0.99 14.36
CA ARG A 188 -0.03 1.40 14.24
C ARG A 188 0.66 1.29 15.59
N ILE A 189 1.82 0.63 15.60
CA ILE A 189 2.68 0.48 16.78
C ILE A 189 4.01 1.21 16.63
N ASP A 190 4.44 1.44 15.37
CA ASP A 190 5.63 2.25 15.09
C ASP A 190 5.57 2.90 13.70
N GLU A 191 6.34 3.97 13.52
CA GLU A 191 6.55 4.65 12.24
C GLU A 191 7.96 5.16 12.10
N VAL A 192 8.46 5.18 10.87
CA VAL A 192 9.78 5.68 10.52
C VAL A 192 9.72 6.68 9.36
N LEU A 193 10.66 7.61 9.40
CA LEU A 193 10.96 8.57 8.33
C LEU A 193 12.36 8.32 7.80
N ASP A 194 12.58 8.62 6.52
CA ASP A 194 13.90 8.61 5.92
C ASP A 194 14.07 9.81 5.00
N PRO A 195 14.99 10.74 5.28
CA PRO A 195 15.23 11.91 4.46
C PRO A 195 15.81 11.60 3.06
N ASN A 196 16.16 10.33 2.80
CA ASN A 196 16.60 9.85 1.48
C ASN A 196 15.47 9.33 0.62
N PHE A 197 14.25 9.17 1.17
CA PHE A 197 13.10 8.62 0.46
C PHE A 197 12.17 9.72 -0.05
N ALA A 198 11.87 9.69 -1.36
CA ALA A 198 10.85 10.55 -1.96
C ALA A 198 9.45 9.93 -1.88
N TYR A 199 9.38 8.59 -2.00
CA TYR A 199 8.11 7.88 -2.01
C TYR A 199 8.26 6.45 -1.46
N TRP A 200 7.72 6.22 -0.27
CA TRP A 200 7.65 4.90 0.34
C TRP A 200 6.64 4.04 -0.43
N HIS A 201 7.17 3.07 -1.18
CA HIS A 201 6.43 2.35 -2.21
C HIS A 201 6.02 0.94 -1.79
N SER A 202 6.96 0.07 -1.45
CA SER A 202 6.67 -1.30 -1.01
C SER A 202 7.37 -1.66 0.30
N ALA A 203 6.80 -2.61 1.01
CA ALA A 203 7.32 -3.19 2.23
C ALA A 203 7.43 -4.71 2.08
N THR A 204 8.51 -5.32 2.56
CA THR A 204 8.73 -6.77 2.46
C THR A 204 9.41 -7.27 3.73
N PHE A 205 8.75 -8.16 4.49
CA PHE A 205 9.37 -8.83 5.64
C PHE A 205 10.42 -9.84 5.19
N ASN A 206 11.46 -10.04 6.00
CA ASN A 206 12.32 -11.21 5.84
C ASN A 206 11.62 -12.49 6.34
N ASN A 207 12.20 -13.66 6.08
CA ASN A 207 11.60 -14.96 6.45
C ASN A 207 11.36 -15.13 7.97
N GLY A 208 12.07 -14.40 8.80
CA GLY A 208 11.94 -14.48 10.27
C GLY A 208 11.04 -13.40 10.88
N GLY A 209 10.51 -12.45 10.10
CA GLY A 209 9.71 -11.33 10.61
C GLY A 209 10.50 -10.33 11.48
N THR A 210 11.83 -10.42 11.47
CA THR A 210 12.73 -9.58 12.28
C THR A 210 13.29 -8.38 11.54
N LYS A 211 12.98 -8.29 10.24
CA LYS A 211 13.36 -7.18 9.37
C LYS A 211 12.26 -6.86 8.40
N VAL A 212 12.19 -5.60 7.99
CA VAL A 212 11.39 -5.13 6.87
C VAL A 212 12.28 -4.33 5.92
N VAL A 213 12.09 -4.57 4.62
CA VAL A 213 12.74 -3.82 3.53
C VAL A 213 11.68 -2.89 2.95
N PHE A 214 11.93 -1.59 3.03
CA PHE A 214 11.14 -0.59 2.32
C PHE A 214 11.87 -0.13 1.05
N THR A 215 11.10 0.22 0.02
CA THR A 215 11.63 0.69 -1.26
C THR A 215 11.26 2.13 -1.51
N ASP A 216 12.22 2.92 -2.03
CA ASP A 216 11.99 4.29 -2.51
C ASP A 216 11.72 4.28 -4.01
N GLU A 217 10.48 4.47 -4.42
CA GLU A 217 10.11 4.64 -5.83
C GLU A 217 10.34 6.10 -6.29
N TRP A 218 11.54 6.59 -6.14
CA TRP A 218 11.91 7.97 -6.48
C TRP A 218 11.59 8.32 -7.94
N GLY A 219 10.57 9.13 -8.14
CA GLY A 219 10.16 9.61 -9.47
C GLY A 219 9.31 8.62 -10.28
N GLY A 220 8.88 7.49 -9.69
CA GLY A 220 7.87 6.60 -10.27
C GLY A 220 8.19 6.05 -11.66
N GLY A 221 9.44 5.72 -11.96
CA GLY A 221 9.86 5.17 -13.25
C GLY A 221 9.84 6.14 -14.45
N GLY A 222 9.31 7.35 -14.29
CA GLY A 222 9.03 8.27 -15.41
C GLY A 222 10.21 9.12 -15.88
N GLN A 223 11.35 9.12 -15.19
CA GLN A 223 12.52 9.95 -15.49
C GLN A 223 13.81 9.19 -15.22
N ALA A 224 14.91 9.65 -15.81
CA ALA A 224 16.24 9.13 -15.53
C ALA A 224 16.59 9.31 -14.04
N ARG A 225 17.01 8.21 -13.41
CA ARG A 225 17.40 8.12 -11.99
C ARG A 225 18.52 7.09 -11.85
N CYS A 226 19.21 7.07 -10.71
CA CYS A 226 20.35 6.18 -10.46
C CYS A 226 21.57 6.47 -11.33
N ARG A 227 21.74 7.68 -11.79
CA ARG A 227 22.95 8.12 -12.50
C ARG A 227 24.14 8.14 -11.53
N ALA A 228 25.35 8.16 -12.05
CA ALA A 228 26.57 8.25 -11.23
C ALA A 228 26.63 9.53 -10.36
N SER A 229 25.87 10.57 -10.72
CA SER A 229 25.74 11.83 -9.97
C SER A 229 24.67 11.79 -8.87
N ASP A 230 23.78 10.79 -8.88
CA ASP A 230 22.68 10.70 -7.92
C ASP A 230 23.17 10.09 -6.59
N PRO A 231 22.69 10.55 -5.43
CA PRO A 231 23.03 9.94 -4.15
C PRO A 231 22.70 8.43 -4.12
N PRO A 232 23.59 7.56 -3.59
CA PRO A 232 23.39 6.12 -3.61
C PRO A 232 22.22 5.64 -2.73
N THR A 233 21.75 6.48 -1.81
CA THR A 233 20.60 6.20 -0.93
C THR A 233 19.25 6.58 -1.55
N TRP A 234 19.24 7.34 -2.65
CA TRP A 234 18.01 7.73 -3.34
C TRP A 234 17.56 6.66 -4.33
N GLY A 235 16.27 6.32 -4.32
CA GLY A 235 15.74 5.22 -5.12
C GLY A 235 16.28 3.85 -4.68
N ALA A 236 16.62 3.70 -3.42
CA ALA A 236 17.22 2.50 -2.82
C ALA A 236 16.22 1.73 -1.97
N ASN A 237 16.65 0.58 -1.47
CA ASN A 237 16.02 -0.10 -0.34
C ASN A 237 16.58 0.45 0.96
N ALA A 238 15.71 0.68 1.96
CA ALA A 238 16.10 0.82 3.35
C ALA A 238 15.70 -0.44 4.12
N ILE A 239 16.63 -1.01 4.86
CA ILE A 239 16.43 -2.24 5.63
C ILE A 239 16.35 -1.85 7.10
N PHE A 240 15.20 -2.12 7.72
CA PHE A 240 14.97 -1.90 9.14
C PHE A 240 14.97 -3.22 9.89
N THR A 241 15.59 -3.25 11.06
CA THR A 241 15.42 -4.32 12.04
C THR A 241 14.19 -4.04 12.90
N ILE A 242 13.49 -5.08 13.31
CA ILE A 242 12.31 -5.01 14.18
C ILE A 242 12.66 -5.71 15.49
N GLU A 243 12.64 -4.96 16.59
CA GLU A 243 12.85 -5.47 17.94
C GLU A 243 11.82 -4.84 18.88
N ASP A 244 11.09 -5.65 19.63
CA ASP A 244 10.05 -5.21 20.58
C ASP A 244 8.98 -4.27 19.99
N GLY A 245 8.70 -4.41 18.69
CA GLY A 245 7.71 -3.58 17.97
C GLY A 245 8.25 -2.24 17.46
N GLU A 246 9.55 -2.01 17.55
CA GLU A 246 10.22 -0.80 17.05
C GLU A 246 11.11 -1.11 15.84
N MET A 247 11.13 -0.20 14.87
CA MET A 247 11.92 -0.29 13.65
C MET A 247 13.17 0.57 13.73
N THR A 248 14.35 -0.03 13.54
CA THR A 248 15.62 0.68 13.51
C THR A 248 16.32 0.50 12.17
N LEU A 249 16.74 1.60 11.54
CA LEU A 249 17.47 1.56 10.28
C LEU A 249 18.80 0.80 10.41
N GLY A 250 18.92 -0.32 9.68
CA GLY A 250 20.12 -1.13 9.61
C GLY A 250 21.05 -0.75 8.44
N GLY A 251 20.49 -0.21 7.35
CA GLY A 251 21.28 0.20 6.18
C GLY A 251 20.49 0.24 4.88
N TYR A 252 21.21 0.51 3.79
CA TYR A 252 20.64 0.62 2.45
C TYR A 252 21.23 -0.42 1.51
N TYR A 253 20.44 -0.78 0.52
CA TYR A 253 20.90 -1.51 -0.66
C TYR A 253 20.36 -0.85 -1.91
N LYS A 254 21.22 -0.66 -2.91
CA LYS A 254 20.88 -0.18 -4.24
C LYS A 254 21.60 -1.02 -5.28
N LEU A 255 21.04 -1.10 -6.46
CA LEU A 255 21.72 -1.71 -7.61
C LEU A 255 23.13 -1.11 -7.76
N PRO A 256 24.22 -1.94 -7.76
CA PRO A 256 25.59 -1.44 -7.59
C PRO A 256 26.17 -0.76 -8.85
N VAL A 257 25.44 -0.78 -9.96
CA VAL A 257 25.88 -0.20 -11.23
C VAL A 257 25.01 1.02 -11.56
N PRO A 258 25.59 2.23 -11.68
CA PRO A 258 24.82 3.40 -12.08
C PRO A 258 24.32 3.24 -13.51
N GLN A 259 23.11 3.76 -13.74
CA GLN A 259 22.51 3.79 -15.07
C GLN A 259 22.97 5.01 -15.87
N THR A 260 22.61 5.03 -17.15
CA THR A 260 22.86 6.17 -18.04
C THR A 260 22.00 7.38 -17.73
N GLU A 261 22.21 8.48 -18.42
CA GLU A 261 21.43 9.73 -18.25
C GLU A 261 19.98 9.60 -18.75
N THR A 262 19.61 8.47 -19.36
CA THR A 262 18.27 8.24 -19.92
C THR A 262 17.52 7.08 -19.27
N GLU A 263 18.16 6.32 -18.39
CA GLU A 263 17.59 5.14 -17.76
C GLU A 263 17.16 5.40 -16.31
N ASN A 264 16.26 4.57 -15.80
CA ASN A 264 15.82 4.55 -14.42
C ASN A 264 16.09 3.18 -13.79
N CYS A 265 16.66 3.15 -12.59
CA CYS A 265 16.88 1.93 -11.84
C CYS A 265 16.49 2.05 -10.36
N VAL A 266 15.47 2.83 -10.06
CA VAL A 266 15.00 2.91 -8.67
C VAL A 266 14.39 1.58 -8.23
N ALA A 267 14.39 1.34 -6.92
CA ALA A 267 13.77 0.19 -6.31
C ALA A 267 12.26 0.17 -6.57
N HIS A 268 11.72 -0.99 -6.87
CA HIS A 268 10.30 -1.24 -7.07
C HIS A 268 9.85 -2.44 -6.20
N ASN A 269 8.89 -3.24 -6.64
CA ASN A 269 8.40 -4.38 -5.88
C ASN A 269 9.47 -5.48 -5.72
N GLY A 270 9.44 -6.12 -4.56
CA GLY A 270 10.28 -7.28 -4.27
C GLY A 270 9.52 -8.36 -3.52
N SER A 271 10.07 -9.56 -3.52
CA SER A 271 9.54 -10.70 -2.77
C SER A 271 10.67 -11.49 -2.12
N ILE A 272 10.46 -11.92 -0.88
CA ILE A 272 11.37 -12.84 -0.20
C ILE A 272 11.11 -14.27 -0.70
N ILE A 273 12.18 -14.97 -1.04
CA ILE A 273 12.13 -16.39 -1.35
C ILE A 273 12.09 -17.17 -0.03
N PRO A 274 11.14 -18.09 0.18
CA PRO A 274 11.00 -18.83 1.43
C PRO A 274 12.05 -19.96 1.53
N VAL A 275 13.32 -19.57 1.79
CA VAL A 275 14.42 -20.52 2.00
C VAL A 275 14.76 -20.56 3.47
N PRO A 276 14.66 -21.72 4.15
CA PRO A 276 14.98 -21.82 5.57
C PRO A 276 16.40 -21.35 5.89
N GLY A 277 16.52 -20.47 6.89
CA GLY A 277 17.78 -19.95 7.38
C GLY A 277 18.51 -18.95 6.46
N ARG A 278 17.85 -18.47 5.39
CA ARG A 278 18.43 -17.48 4.49
C ARG A 278 17.36 -16.48 4.05
N ASP A 279 17.70 -15.19 4.09
CA ASP A 279 16.90 -14.14 3.52
C ASP A 279 17.40 -13.85 2.09
N LEU A 280 16.65 -14.29 1.10
CA LEU A 280 16.91 -14.04 -0.31
C LEU A 280 15.74 -13.25 -0.90
N MET A 281 16.02 -12.09 -1.50
CA MET A 281 15.01 -11.23 -2.11
C MET A 281 15.20 -11.19 -3.63
N VAL A 282 14.12 -11.35 -4.37
CA VAL A 282 14.03 -11.02 -5.79
C VAL A 282 13.32 -9.67 -5.89
N GLN A 283 13.87 -8.78 -6.68
CA GLN A 283 13.37 -7.41 -6.78
C GLN A 283 13.47 -6.85 -8.18
N ALA A 284 12.46 -6.06 -8.57
CA ALA A 284 12.49 -5.26 -9.79
C ALA A 284 13.15 -3.90 -9.52
N TRP A 285 13.94 -3.44 -10.48
CA TRP A 285 14.66 -2.16 -10.48
C TRP A 285 14.36 -1.35 -11.75
N TYR A 286 13.11 -1.19 -12.11
CA TYR A 286 12.69 -0.58 -13.38
C TYR A 286 13.53 -1.10 -14.57
N GLN A 287 14.31 -0.22 -15.22
CA GLN A 287 15.17 -0.58 -16.35
C GLN A 287 16.50 -1.21 -15.90
N GLY A 288 16.77 -1.32 -14.62
CA GLY A 288 17.96 -1.94 -14.06
C GLY A 288 17.93 -3.47 -14.00
N GLY A 289 16.73 -4.08 -14.13
CA GLY A 289 16.56 -5.55 -14.14
C GLY A 289 15.55 -6.08 -13.16
#